data_35e8f04952be981289ed52f04155c799
#
_entry.id   35e8f04952be981289ed52f04155c799
#
_cell.length_a   1.000
_cell.length_b   1.000
_cell.length_c   1.000
_cell.angle_alpha   90.00
_cell.angle_beta   90.00
_cell.angle_gamma   90.00
#
_symmetry.space_group_name_H-M   'P 1'
#
loop_
_entity.id
_entity.type
_entity.pdbx_description
1 polymer ?
#
loop_
_entity_poly.entity_id
_entity_poly.type
_entity_poly.pdbx_seq_one_letter_code
_entity_poly.pdbx_strand_id
1 'polypeptide(L)'
;MIQPVKENIILGIDPGTNIMGYGILKVTGVKPEVMTLGVIDLRKCGDSYLKLKHIYERVQGIISSYLPDELAIEAPFFGKNVQSMLKLGRAQGVAIVAAL
;
A
#
# COMPACT_ATOMS: atom_id res chain seq x y z
N MET A 1 14.48 31.00 17.48
CA MET A 1 14.81 29.57 17.31
C MET A 1 14.10 29.03 16.06
N ILE A 2 14.89 28.50 15.13
CA ILE A 2 14.34 27.93 13.92
C ILE A 2 13.93 26.49 14.23
N GLN A 3 12.64 26.19 14.08
CA GLN A 3 12.17 24.81 14.22
C GLN A 3 12.55 24.01 12.98
N PRO A 4 13.01 22.76 13.15
CA PRO A 4 13.31 21.92 11.98
C PRO A 4 12.04 21.69 11.17
N VAL A 5 12.21 21.69 9.86
CA VAL A 5 11.09 21.38 8.95
C VAL A 5 10.74 19.91 9.14
N LYS A 6 9.47 19.66 9.42
CA LYS A 6 8.98 18.29 9.64
C LYS A 6 8.88 17.55 8.32
N GLU A 7 9.52 16.38 8.27
CA GLU A 7 9.35 15.44 7.18
C GLU A 7 8.28 14.42 7.52
N ASN A 8 7.44 14.12 6.56
CA ASN A 8 6.41 13.10 6.70
C ASN A 8 6.50 12.14 5.52
N ILE A 9 6.65 10.85 5.82
CA ILE A 9 6.74 9.81 4.80
C ILE A 9 5.41 9.09 4.74
N ILE A 10 4.82 9.06 3.56
CA ILE A 10 3.50 8.49 3.33
C ILE A 10 3.61 7.31 2.38
N LEU A 11 3.10 6.16 2.82
CA LEU A 11 2.92 4.98 1.96
C LEU A 11 1.51 5.03 1.39
N GLY A 12 1.42 5.17 0.07
CA GLY A 12 0.16 5.10 -0.65
C GLY A 12 -0.02 3.72 -1.26
N ILE A 13 -1.19 3.14 -1.12
CA ILE A 13 -1.51 1.83 -1.68
C ILE A 13 -2.79 1.92 -2.50
N ASP A 14 -2.73 1.44 -3.73
CA ASP A 14 -3.88 1.24 -4.61
C ASP A 14 -4.19 -0.25 -4.63
N PRO A 15 -5.24 -0.71 -3.91
CA PRO A 15 -5.51 -2.14 -3.77
C PRO A 15 -5.87 -2.79 -5.10
N GLY A 16 -5.36 -4.00 -5.30
CA GLY A 16 -5.69 -4.80 -6.47
C GLY A 16 -5.57 -6.28 -6.15
N THR A 17 -6.20 -7.12 -6.95
CA THR A 17 -6.17 -8.56 -6.77
C THR A 17 -5.17 -9.27 -7.68
N ASN A 18 -4.72 -8.60 -8.73
CA ASN A 18 -3.70 -9.10 -9.64
C ASN A 18 -2.44 -8.24 -9.58
N ILE A 19 -2.62 -6.93 -9.54
CA ILE A 19 -1.54 -5.97 -9.41
C ILE A 19 -1.98 -4.94 -8.37
N MET A 20 -1.15 -4.77 -7.34
CA MET A 20 -1.36 -3.75 -6.32
C MET A 20 -0.31 -2.67 -6.48
N GLY A 21 -0.73 -1.44 -6.72
CA GLY A 21 0.19 -0.31 -6.84
C GLY A 21 0.57 0.26 -5.48
N TYR A 22 1.78 0.76 -5.36
CA TYR A 22 2.20 1.51 -4.18
C TYR A 22 3.14 2.65 -4.56
N GLY A 23 3.17 3.64 -3.68
CA GLY A 23 4.10 4.74 -3.81
C GLY A 23 4.55 5.24 -2.45
N ILE A 24 5.76 5.79 -2.39
CA ILE A 24 6.28 6.45 -1.20
C ILE A 24 6.45 7.91 -1.52
N LEU A 25 5.78 8.75 -0.73
CA LEU A 25 5.88 10.20 -0.80
C LEU A 25 6.59 10.72 0.44
N LYS A 26 7.51 11.64 0.22
CA LYS A 26 8.13 12.42 1.29
C LYS A 26 7.61 13.84 1.21
N VAL A 27 6.96 14.29 2.25
CA VAL A 27 6.46 15.66 2.34
C VAL A 27 7.34 16.43 3.31
N THR A 28 8.06 17.42 2.80
CA THR A 28 8.90 18.30 3.60
C THR A 28 8.22 19.66 3.69
N GLY A 29 7.63 19.96 4.85
CA GLY A 29 6.77 21.13 4.97
C GLY A 29 5.53 20.97 4.09
N VAL A 30 5.45 21.73 2.99
CA VAL A 30 4.35 21.65 2.02
C VAL A 30 4.78 21.08 0.67
N LYS A 31 6.04 20.63 0.55
CA LYS A 31 6.58 20.12 -0.71
C LYS A 31 6.54 18.60 -0.76
N PRO A 32 5.71 18.01 -1.63
CA PRO A 32 5.73 16.57 -1.84
C PRO A 32 6.82 16.17 -2.83
N GLU A 33 7.44 15.03 -2.57
CA GLU A 33 8.43 14.41 -3.44
C GLU A 33 8.15 12.92 -3.54
N VAL A 34 8.08 12.40 -4.75
CA VAL A 34 7.92 10.96 -4.96
C VAL A 34 9.26 10.29 -4.77
N MET A 35 9.38 9.45 -3.75
CA MET A 35 10.61 8.68 -3.50
C MET A 35 10.67 7.43 -4.34
N THR A 36 9.55 6.73 -4.47
CA THR A 36 9.46 5.53 -5.30
C THR A 36 8.03 5.24 -5.69
N LEU A 37 7.88 4.56 -6.81
CA LEU A 37 6.62 3.98 -7.27
C LEU A 37 6.90 2.53 -7.63
N GLY A 38 5.96 1.65 -7.36
CA GLY A 38 6.12 0.25 -7.69
C GLY A 38 4.81 -0.50 -7.70
N VAL A 39 4.92 -1.78 -7.99
CA VAL A 39 3.79 -2.68 -7.99
C VAL A 39 4.12 -3.95 -7.22
N ILE A 40 3.10 -4.53 -6.62
CA ILE A 40 3.13 -5.88 -6.08
C ILE A 40 2.38 -6.74 -7.08
N ASP A 41 3.12 -7.60 -7.77
CA ASP A 41 2.54 -8.45 -8.80
C ASP A 41 2.07 -9.76 -8.19
N LEU A 42 0.77 -10.00 -8.25
CA LEU A 42 0.11 -11.15 -7.65
C LEU A 42 -0.28 -12.20 -8.69
N ARG A 43 -0.03 -11.95 -9.97
CA ARG A 43 -0.51 -12.80 -11.06
C ARG A 43 0.09 -14.20 -11.05
N LYS A 44 1.30 -14.35 -10.50
CA LYS A 44 1.98 -15.64 -10.42
C LYS A 44 1.69 -16.40 -9.13
N CYS A 45 0.96 -15.82 -8.20
CA CYS A 45 0.54 -16.51 -7.00
C CYS A 45 -0.56 -17.54 -7.34
N GLY A 46 -0.40 -18.77 -6.86
CA GLY A 46 -1.22 -19.89 -7.28
C GLY A 46 -2.67 -19.85 -6.80
N ASP A 47 -2.95 -19.28 -5.63
CA ASP A 47 -4.32 -19.17 -5.12
C ASP A 47 -4.54 -17.86 -4.38
N SER A 48 -5.81 -17.61 -4.03
CA SER A 48 -6.22 -16.36 -3.41
C SER A 48 -5.56 -16.11 -2.06
N TYR A 49 -5.33 -17.15 -1.28
CA TYR A 49 -4.73 -17.02 0.05
C TYR A 49 -3.23 -16.74 -0.05
N LEU A 50 -2.55 -17.35 -1.02
CA LEU A 50 -1.14 -17.06 -1.29
C LEU A 50 -0.95 -15.64 -1.78
N LYS A 51 -1.91 -15.09 -2.52
CA LYS A 51 -1.91 -13.68 -2.90
C LYS A 51 -1.93 -12.78 -1.65
N LEU A 52 -2.77 -13.08 -0.68
CA LEU A 52 -2.87 -12.30 0.56
C LEU A 52 -1.57 -12.38 1.36
N LYS A 53 -0.96 -13.56 1.44
CA LYS A 53 0.33 -13.73 2.09
C LYS A 53 1.41 -12.89 1.42
N HIS A 54 1.43 -12.89 0.10
CA HIS A 54 2.41 -12.11 -0.67
C HIS A 54 2.24 -10.61 -0.45
N ILE A 55 0.99 -10.12 -0.41
CA ILE A 55 0.70 -8.72 -0.07
C ILE A 55 1.27 -8.38 1.30
N TYR A 56 0.99 -9.21 2.31
CA TYR A 56 1.47 -9.00 3.67
C TYR A 56 3.00 -8.88 3.70
N GLU A 57 3.69 -9.85 3.11
CA GLU A 57 5.15 -9.90 3.09
C GLU A 57 5.76 -8.69 2.39
N ARG A 58 5.21 -8.32 1.23
CA ARG A 58 5.70 -7.19 0.44
C ARG A 58 5.47 -5.86 1.15
N VAL A 59 4.29 -5.66 1.72
CA VAL A 59 3.98 -4.42 2.45
C VAL A 59 4.88 -4.31 3.68
N GLN A 60 5.10 -5.40 4.41
CA GLN A 60 6.03 -5.41 5.54
C GLN A 60 7.45 -5.02 5.11
N GLY A 61 7.91 -5.53 3.97
CA GLY A 61 9.22 -5.18 3.43
C GLY A 61 9.34 -3.71 3.05
N ILE A 62 8.31 -3.15 2.45
CA ILE A 62 8.26 -1.72 2.09
C ILE A 62 8.30 -0.85 3.35
N ILE A 63 7.52 -1.21 4.35
CA ILE A 63 7.50 -0.48 5.62
C ILE A 63 8.86 -0.52 6.31
N SER A 64 9.49 -1.68 6.33
CA SER A 64 10.83 -1.83 6.94
C SER A 64 11.90 -1.01 6.21
N SER A 65 11.76 -0.86 4.88
CA SER A 65 12.74 -0.13 4.07
C SER A 65 12.57 1.37 4.14
N TYR A 66 11.35 1.88 4.19
CA TYR A 66 11.07 3.31 4.08
C TYR A 66 10.60 3.96 5.37
N LEU A 67 10.18 3.18 6.35
CA LEU A 67 9.71 3.65 7.66
C LEU A 67 8.65 4.76 7.52
N PRO A 68 7.54 4.52 6.82
CA PRO A 68 6.52 5.55 6.64
C PRO A 68 5.84 5.94 7.95
N ASP A 69 5.41 7.19 8.01
CA ASP A 69 4.68 7.74 9.15
C ASP A 69 3.18 7.53 9.01
N GLU A 70 2.69 7.47 7.76
CA GLU A 70 1.27 7.39 7.46
C GLU A 70 1.01 6.41 6.33
N LEU A 71 -0.19 5.84 6.34
CA LEU A 71 -0.72 5.01 5.27
C LEU A 71 -1.91 5.71 4.63
N ALA A 72 -1.87 5.87 3.31
CA ALA A 72 -3.00 6.29 2.50
C ALA A 72 -3.42 5.12 1.62
N ILE A 73 -4.64 4.64 1.79
CA ILE A 73 -5.14 3.50 1.02
C ILE A 73 -6.54 3.83 0.50
N GLU A 74 -6.73 3.62 -0.80
CA GLU A 74 -8.03 3.85 -1.40
C GLU A 74 -9.02 2.76 -0.98
N ALA A 75 -10.27 3.17 -0.78
CA ALA A 75 -11.35 2.22 -0.65
C ALA A 75 -11.56 1.52 -2.00
N PRO A 76 -11.83 0.21 -2.00
CA PRO A 76 -12.11 -0.49 -3.25
C PRO A 76 -13.35 0.10 -3.91
N PHE A 77 -13.27 0.30 -5.23
CA PHE A 77 -14.43 0.68 -6.02
C PHE A 77 -15.39 -0.48 -6.12
N PHE A 78 -16.63 -0.17 -6.56
CA PHE A 78 -17.58 -1.21 -6.86
C PHE A 78 -16.99 -2.16 -7.90
N GLY A 79 -16.79 -3.41 -7.51
CA GLY A 79 -16.41 -4.46 -8.43
C GLY A 79 -17.59 -4.80 -9.35
N LYS A 80 -17.31 -5.58 -10.37
CA LYS A 80 -18.34 -6.04 -11.33
C LYS A 80 -19.38 -6.93 -10.64
N ASN A 81 -19.02 -7.55 -9.53
CA ASN A 81 -19.90 -8.43 -8.76
C ASN A 81 -19.40 -8.53 -7.32
N VAL A 82 -20.20 -9.23 -6.50
CA VAL A 82 -19.92 -9.39 -5.06
C VAL A 82 -18.57 -10.06 -4.81
N GLN A 83 -18.21 -11.06 -5.61
CA GLN A 83 -16.93 -11.76 -5.43
C GLN A 83 -15.74 -10.87 -5.66
N SER A 84 -15.79 -10.02 -6.69
CA SER A 84 -14.73 -9.04 -6.94
C SER A 84 -14.59 -8.06 -5.78
N MET A 85 -15.71 -7.59 -5.23
CA MET A 85 -15.71 -6.71 -4.07
C MET A 85 -15.08 -7.38 -2.85
N LEU A 86 -15.42 -8.62 -2.60
CA LEU A 86 -14.86 -9.38 -1.47
C LEU A 86 -13.35 -9.58 -1.61
N LYS A 87 -12.89 -9.92 -2.80
CA LYS A 87 -11.45 -10.09 -3.06
C LYS A 87 -10.68 -8.79 -2.84
N LEU A 88 -11.20 -7.67 -3.34
CA LEU A 88 -10.58 -6.36 -3.13
C LEU A 88 -10.57 -5.97 -1.66
N GLY A 89 -11.66 -6.23 -0.93
CA GLY A 89 -11.75 -5.94 0.49
C GLY A 89 -10.75 -6.76 1.31
N ARG A 90 -10.55 -8.03 0.98
CA ARG A 90 -9.55 -8.86 1.64
C ARG A 90 -8.13 -8.34 1.39
N ALA A 91 -7.83 -8.00 0.14
CA ALA A 91 -6.52 -7.45 -0.21
C ALA A 91 -6.24 -6.14 0.53
N GLN A 92 -7.23 -5.24 0.59
CA GLN A 92 -7.13 -4.01 1.35
C GLN A 92 -6.92 -4.26 2.83
N GLY A 93 -7.70 -5.17 3.41
CA GLY A 93 -7.59 -5.50 4.83
C GLY A 93 -6.23 -6.04 5.21
N VAL A 94 -5.66 -6.91 4.39
CA VAL A 94 -4.31 -7.46 4.62
C VAL A 94 -3.26 -6.36 4.54
N ALA A 95 -3.36 -5.46 3.58
CA ALA A 95 -2.44 -4.34 3.45
C ALA A 95 -2.50 -3.42 4.68
N ILE A 96 -3.70 -3.13 5.18
CA ILE A 96 -3.89 -2.32 6.38
C ILE A 96 -3.25 -3.00 7.60
N VAL A 97 -3.51 -4.29 7.80
CA VAL A 97 -2.94 -5.04 8.93
C VAL A 97 -1.41 -5.08 8.83
N ALA A 98 -0.86 -5.28 7.64
CA ALA A 98 0.58 -5.27 7.44
C ALA A 98 1.22 -3.93 7.80
N ALA A 99 0.48 -2.84 7.61
CA ALA A 99 0.96 -1.49 7.90
C ALA A 99 0.86 -1.12 9.38
N LEU A 100 0.03 -1.81 10.13
CA LEU A 100 -0.09 -1.56 11.57
C LEU A 100 1.04 -2.26 12.33
#